data_f244b7a4ca9772b489b1d24e30c1cbae
#
_entry.id   f244b7a4ca9772b489b1d24e30c1cbae
#
_cell.length_a   1.000
_cell.length_b   1.000
_cell.length_c   1.000
_cell.angle_alpha   90.00
_cell.angle_beta   90.00
_cell.angle_gamma   90.00
#
_symmetry.space_group_name_H-M   'P 1'
#
loop_
_entity.id
_entity.type
_entity.pdbx_description
1 polymer ?
#
loop_
_entity_poly.entity_id
_entity_poly.type
_entity_poly.pdbx_seq_one_letter_code
_entity_poly.pdbx_strand_id
1 'polypeptide(L)'
;MSVKPEISDFIALKGQRKIVCLTAYSAPMAHALDPHCDLLLVGDSVAMVIYGMDTTQNADLGMMIRHGQAVMRRRQSALVVIDLPAGSYENSPAQALASAAEIMAKTGADAVKLEGGSDLAPHVKCLADSGIPVLGHIGLLPQHAVAGAAFRITGRSDEESAQLHADADALVAAGVFGIVMEGVIEPVAA
;
A
#
# COMPACT_ATOMS: atom_id res chain seq x y z
N MET A 1 -28.09 1.45 -2.59
CA MET A 1 -26.98 0.45 -2.50
C MET A 1 -25.76 1.13 -3.08
N SER A 2 -24.71 1.35 -2.30
CA SER A 2 -23.43 1.83 -2.85
C SER A 2 -22.87 0.74 -3.78
N VAL A 3 -22.47 1.12 -4.97
CA VAL A 3 -21.77 0.20 -5.88
C VAL A 3 -20.41 -0.06 -5.27
N LYS A 4 -20.03 -1.33 -5.17
CA LYS A 4 -18.67 -1.68 -4.70
C LYS A 4 -17.67 -1.08 -5.70
N PRO A 5 -16.68 -0.29 -5.27
CA PRO A 5 -15.68 0.24 -6.19
C PRO A 5 -14.84 -0.91 -6.77
N GLU A 6 -14.50 -0.83 -8.03
CA GLU A 6 -13.65 -1.80 -8.71
C GLU A 6 -12.27 -1.23 -8.99
N ILE A 7 -11.26 -2.07 -8.99
CA ILE A 7 -9.88 -1.68 -9.32
C ILE A 7 -9.80 -1.10 -10.75
N SER A 8 -10.57 -1.65 -11.69
CA SER A 8 -10.66 -1.15 -13.07
C SER A 8 -11.15 0.31 -13.15
N ASP A 9 -12.14 0.68 -12.34
CA ASP A 9 -12.66 2.05 -12.29
C ASP A 9 -11.61 3.01 -11.75
N PHE A 10 -10.87 2.59 -10.73
CA PHE A 10 -9.77 3.37 -10.16
C PHE A 10 -8.64 3.59 -11.19
N ILE A 11 -8.21 2.55 -11.91
CA ILE A 11 -7.21 2.66 -12.96
C ILE A 11 -7.68 3.63 -14.07
N ALA A 12 -8.94 3.61 -14.43
CA ALA A 12 -9.52 4.48 -15.46
C ALA A 12 -9.45 5.98 -15.11
N LEU A 13 -9.24 6.34 -13.85
CA LEU A 13 -9.05 7.74 -13.43
C LEU A 13 -7.69 8.32 -13.88
N LYS A 14 -6.71 7.48 -14.20
CA LYS A 14 -5.37 7.92 -14.65
C LYS A 14 -5.50 8.83 -15.89
N GLY A 15 -4.86 10.00 -15.81
CA GLY A 15 -4.89 10.99 -16.89
C GLY A 15 -6.19 11.78 -17.02
N GLN A 16 -7.26 11.42 -16.28
CA GLN A 16 -8.52 12.17 -16.29
C GLN A 16 -8.58 13.23 -15.18
N ARG A 17 -8.11 12.88 -14.00
CA ARG A 17 -8.02 13.78 -12.84
C ARG A 17 -7.01 13.28 -11.84
N LYS A 18 -6.68 14.12 -10.86
CA LYS A 18 -5.90 13.67 -9.70
C LYS A 18 -6.69 12.65 -8.87
N ILE A 19 -6.02 11.62 -8.42
CA ILE A 19 -6.57 10.58 -7.55
C ILE A 19 -6.26 10.97 -6.10
N VAL A 20 -7.25 10.93 -5.24
CA VAL A 20 -7.11 11.28 -3.83
C VAL A 20 -7.02 10.00 -3.00
N CYS A 21 -5.88 9.81 -2.35
CA CYS A 21 -5.63 8.71 -1.42
C CYS A 21 -5.46 9.27 -0.01
N LEU A 22 -6.22 8.75 0.96
CA LEU A 22 -6.16 9.18 2.35
C LEU A 22 -5.94 7.98 3.28
N THR A 23 -5.19 8.20 4.36
CA THR A 23 -4.96 7.17 5.36
C THR A 23 -6.09 7.15 6.39
N ALA A 24 -6.59 5.96 6.70
CA ALA A 24 -7.63 5.76 7.72
C ALA A 24 -7.33 4.54 8.58
N TYR A 25 -7.42 4.68 9.91
CA TYR A 25 -7.14 3.61 10.86
C TYR A 25 -8.36 3.15 11.66
N SER A 26 -9.50 3.80 11.49
CA SER A 26 -10.68 3.52 12.31
C SER A 26 -11.98 3.76 11.56
N ALA A 27 -13.07 3.20 12.09
CA ALA A 27 -14.40 3.39 11.52
C ALA A 27 -14.84 4.87 11.46
N PRO A 28 -14.63 5.71 12.48
CA PRO A 28 -14.93 7.14 12.38
C PRO A 28 -14.11 7.87 11.32
N MET A 29 -12.81 7.55 11.18
CA MET A 29 -11.97 8.13 10.12
C MET A 29 -12.47 7.72 8.75
N ALA A 30 -12.75 6.43 8.52
CA ALA A 30 -13.28 5.95 7.27
C ALA A 30 -14.58 6.66 6.91
N HIS A 31 -15.52 6.78 7.84
CA HIS A 31 -16.78 7.48 7.61
C HIS A 31 -16.59 8.95 7.23
N ALA A 32 -15.65 9.64 7.84
CA ALA A 32 -15.39 11.05 7.56
C ALA A 32 -14.64 11.28 6.25
N LEU A 33 -13.72 10.37 5.88
CA LEU A 33 -12.82 10.55 4.75
C LEU A 33 -13.35 9.97 3.43
N ASP A 34 -14.12 8.88 3.49
CA ASP A 34 -14.60 8.14 2.31
C ASP A 34 -15.31 9.01 1.26
N PRO A 35 -16.15 10.02 1.61
CA PRO A 35 -16.77 10.88 0.61
C PRO A 35 -15.80 11.81 -0.13
N HIS A 36 -14.55 11.91 0.31
CA HIS A 36 -13.56 12.88 -0.17
C HIS A 36 -12.34 12.24 -0.83
N CYS A 37 -12.32 10.91 -0.99
CA CYS A 37 -11.19 10.20 -1.58
C CYS A 37 -11.62 9.04 -2.48
N ASP A 38 -10.67 8.59 -3.29
CA ASP A 38 -10.82 7.44 -4.18
C ASP A 38 -10.32 6.16 -3.53
N LEU A 39 -9.38 6.31 -2.59
CA LEU A 39 -8.73 5.20 -1.89
C LEU A 39 -8.50 5.56 -0.42
N LEU A 40 -8.85 4.63 0.47
CA LEU A 40 -8.49 4.63 1.88
C LEU A 40 -7.36 3.62 2.10
N LEU A 41 -6.24 4.10 2.62
CA LEU A 41 -5.10 3.27 2.99
C LEU A 41 -5.14 2.95 4.49
N VAL A 42 -5.17 1.68 4.83
CA VAL A 42 -4.90 1.21 6.20
C VAL A 42 -3.41 0.92 6.27
N GLY A 43 -2.64 1.96 6.64
CA GLY A 43 -1.19 1.91 6.68
C GLY A 43 -0.65 1.28 7.97
N ASP A 44 0.50 0.62 7.90
CA ASP A 44 1.23 0.10 9.06
C ASP A 44 1.77 1.21 9.97
N SER A 45 1.82 2.46 9.47
CA SER A 45 2.01 3.67 10.28
C SER A 45 1.01 3.80 11.43
N VAL A 46 -0.06 3.00 11.45
CA VAL A 46 -0.95 2.83 12.60
C VAL A 46 -0.19 2.53 13.90
N ALA A 47 0.89 1.75 13.83
CA ALA A 47 1.76 1.44 14.96
C ALA A 47 2.31 2.73 15.60
N MET A 48 2.78 3.66 14.78
CA MET A 48 3.34 4.93 15.24
C MET A 48 2.23 5.93 15.62
N VAL A 49 1.23 6.11 14.76
CA VAL A 49 0.24 7.19 14.87
C VAL A 49 -0.81 6.91 15.95
N ILE A 50 -1.25 5.67 16.08
CA ILE A 50 -2.33 5.30 17.03
C ILE A 50 -1.77 4.69 18.31
N TYR A 51 -0.72 3.87 18.20
CA TYR A 51 -0.16 3.17 19.35
C TYR A 51 1.08 3.85 19.95
N GLY A 52 1.62 4.90 19.30
CA GLY A 52 2.80 5.64 19.79
C GLY A 52 4.08 4.80 19.78
N MET A 53 4.16 3.78 18.92
CA MET A 53 5.36 2.97 18.75
C MET A 53 6.42 3.73 17.93
N ASP A 54 7.69 3.36 18.07
CA ASP A 54 8.80 4.10 17.47
C ASP A 54 8.94 3.87 15.95
N THR A 55 8.37 2.77 15.43
CA THR A 55 8.54 2.36 14.03
C THR A 55 7.31 1.61 13.51
N THR A 56 7.10 1.66 12.19
CA THR A 56 6.08 0.87 11.49
C THR A 56 6.35 -0.64 11.58
N GLN A 57 7.62 -1.05 11.75
CA GLN A 57 8.02 -2.45 11.90
C GLN A 57 7.38 -3.16 13.11
N ASN A 58 6.81 -2.40 14.04
CA ASN A 58 6.10 -2.94 15.20
C ASN A 58 4.64 -3.31 14.89
N ALA A 59 4.14 -3.03 13.69
CA ALA A 59 2.84 -3.50 13.24
C ALA A 59 2.88 -5.02 13.00
N ASP A 60 1.83 -5.72 13.40
CA ASP A 60 1.63 -7.13 13.09
C ASP A 60 0.40 -7.36 12.22
N LEU A 61 0.29 -8.55 11.63
CA LEU A 61 -0.82 -8.91 10.75
C LEU A 61 -2.18 -8.81 11.46
N GLY A 62 -2.22 -9.17 12.75
CA GLY A 62 -3.43 -9.06 13.57
C GLY A 62 -3.87 -7.62 13.79
N MET A 63 -2.93 -6.69 13.97
CA MET A 63 -3.19 -5.24 14.04
C MET A 63 -3.77 -4.74 12.72
N MET A 64 -3.15 -5.06 11.59
CA MET A 64 -3.62 -4.65 10.28
C MET A 64 -5.02 -5.18 9.97
N ILE A 65 -5.32 -6.43 10.32
CA ILE A 65 -6.66 -7.03 10.18
C ILE A 65 -7.68 -6.28 11.04
N ARG A 66 -7.40 -6.00 12.31
CA ARG A 66 -8.35 -5.29 13.19
C ARG A 66 -8.69 -3.90 12.69
N HIS A 67 -7.68 -3.14 12.25
CA HIS A 67 -7.86 -1.79 11.69
C HIS A 67 -8.56 -1.86 10.33
N GLY A 68 -8.16 -2.79 9.46
CA GLY A 68 -8.82 -3.04 8.19
C GLY A 68 -10.31 -3.34 8.35
N GLN A 69 -10.67 -4.23 9.26
CA GLN A 69 -12.09 -4.52 9.57
C GLN A 69 -12.85 -3.28 10.05
N ALA A 70 -12.21 -2.42 10.87
CA ALA A 70 -12.85 -1.20 11.35
C ALA A 70 -13.14 -0.22 10.21
N VAL A 71 -12.18 -0.02 9.30
CA VAL A 71 -12.32 0.83 8.10
C VAL A 71 -13.40 0.26 7.17
N MET A 72 -13.34 -1.03 6.85
CA MET A 72 -14.30 -1.70 5.96
C MET A 72 -15.75 -1.60 6.42
N ARG A 73 -16.01 -1.58 7.74
CA ARG A 73 -17.37 -1.43 8.28
C ARG A 73 -18.03 -0.08 7.96
N ARG A 74 -17.25 0.94 7.63
CA ARG A 74 -17.75 2.30 7.39
C ARG A 74 -17.40 2.86 6.01
N ARG A 75 -16.62 2.14 5.23
CA ARG A 75 -16.36 2.45 3.83
C ARG A 75 -17.66 2.37 3.01
N GLN A 76 -17.88 3.28 2.08
CA GLN A 76 -19.03 3.36 1.20
C GLN A 76 -18.65 3.31 -0.28
N SER A 77 -17.65 4.10 -0.69
CA SER A 77 -17.31 4.32 -2.10
C SER A 77 -15.81 4.20 -2.42
N ALA A 78 -14.93 4.54 -1.49
CA ALA A 78 -13.49 4.46 -1.73
C ALA A 78 -12.99 3.02 -1.78
N LEU A 79 -11.98 2.72 -2.59
CA LEU A 79 -11.21 1.47 -2.45
C LEU A 79 -10.53 1.42 -1.08
N VAL A 80 -10.43 0.23 -0.49
CA VAL A 80 -9.66 0.03 0.74
C VAL A 80 -8.47 -0.86 0.46
N VAL A 81 -7.28 -0.32 0.69
CA VAL A 81 -6.00 -1.02 0.60
C VAL A 81 -5.42 -1.18 1.99
N ILE A 82 -4.87 -2.36 2.30
CA ILE A 82 -4.27 -2.66 3.60
C ILE A 82 -2.81 -3.03 3.40
N ASP A 83 -1.91 -2.42 4.19
CA ASP A 83 -0.50 -2.77 4.16
C ASP A 83 -0.25 -4.19 4.67
N LEU A 84 0.61 -4.92 3.98
CA LEU A 84 1.30 -6.06 4.55
C LEU A 84 2.38 -5.53 5.50
N PRO A 85 2.34 -5.85 6.80
CA PRO A 85 3.34 -5.34 7.74
C PRO A 85 4.69 -6.03 7.56
N ALA A 86 5.77 -5.36 7.98
CA ALA A 86 7.13 -5.88 7.94
C ALA A 86 7.22 -7.29 8.57
N GLY A 87 8.00 -8.18 7.95
CA GLY A 87 8.15 -9.58 8.37
C GLY A 87 7.05 -10.51 7.88
N SER A 88 6.00 -9.98 7.23
CA SER A 88 4.86 -10.80 6.79
C SER A 88 4.92 -11.26 5.34
N TYR A 89 5.85 -10.72 4.52
CA TYR A 89 5.87 -11.01 3.08
C TYR A 89 7.26 -11.17 2.46
N GLU A 90 8.31 -10.65 3.07
CA GLU A 90 9.62 -10.48 2.44
C GLU A 90 10.36 -11.80 2.18
N ASN A 91 10.10 -12.84 2.98
CA ASN A 91 10.87 -14.08 2.93
C ASN A 91 10.61 -14.91 1.67
N SER A 92 9.40 -14.84 1.11
CA SER A 92 9.05 -15.58 -0.12
C SER A 92 7.70 -15.14 -0.70
N PRO A 93 7.46 -15.35 -2.02
CA PRO A 93 6.15 -15.18 -2.62
C PRO A 93 5.02 -15.98 -1.96
N ALA A 94 5.34 -17.18 -1.45
CA ALA A 94 4.35 -18.01 -0.74
C ALA A 94 3.95 -17.40 0.61
N GLN A 95 4.89 -16.81 1.35
CA GLN A 95 4.58 -16.08 2.58
C GLN A 95 3.70 -14.86 2.27
N ALA A 96 4.08 -14.06 1.28
CA ALA A 96 3.30 -12.90 0.85
C ALA A 96 1.85 -13.30 0.49
N LEU A 97 1.69 -14.39 -0.27
CA LEU A 97 0.37 -14.90 -0.64
C LEU A 97 -0.45 -15.32 0.58
N ALA A 98 0.16 -16.03 1.52
CA ALA A 98 -0.56 -16.47 2.73
C ALA A 98 -1.03 -15.27 3.56
N SER A 99 -0.17 -14.27 3.78
CA SER A 99 -0.49 -13.06 4.55
C SER A 99 -1.53 -12.20 3.84
N ALA A 100 -1.40 -11.98 2.53
CA ALA A 100 -2.36 -11.23 1.75
C ALA A 100 -3.73 -11.92 1.71
N ALA A 101 -3.77 -13.23 1.49
CA ALA A 101 -5.02 -14.00 1.51
C ALA A 101 -5.71 -13.94 2.87
N GLU A 102 -4.95 -13.96 3.98
CA GLU A 102 -5.49 -13.82 5.32
C GLU A 102 -6.12 -12.44 5.55
N ILE A 103 -5.43 -11.35 5.14
CA ILE A 103 -5.98 -9.99 5.21
C ILE A 103 -7.26 -9.90 4.39
N MET A 104 -7.22 -10.29 3.12
CA MET A 104 -8.37 -10.20 2.22
C MET A 104 -9.58 -10.98 2.76
N ALA A 105 -9.37 -12.21 3.20
CA ALA A 105 -10.44 -13.07 3.73
C ALA A 105 -11.05 -12.54 5.03
N LYS A 106 -10.24 -11.98 5.93
CA LYS A 106 -10.71 -11.51 7.25
C LYS A 106 -11.28 -10.11 7.24
N THR A 107 -10.89 -9.29 6.28
CA THR A 107 -11.30 -7.88 6.22
C THR A 107 -12.31 -7.58 5.12
N GLY A 108 -12.24 -8.30 4.00
CA GLY A 108 -12.97 -7.98 2.76
C GLY A 108 -12.43 -6.74 2.05
N ALA A 109 -11.18 -6.34 2.31
CA ALA A 109 -10.51 -5.24 1.62
C ALA A 109 -10.44 -5.49 0.10
N ASP A 110 -10.16 -4.43 -0.66
CA ASP A 110 -10.14 -4.51 -2.12
C ASP A 110 -8.73 -4.84 -2.66
N ALA A 111 -7.67 -4.52 -1.90
CA ALA A 111 -6.28 -4.77 -2.28
C ALA A 111 -5.35 -4.78 -1.07
N VAL A 112 -4.10 -5.19 -1.29
CA VAL A 112 -2.99 -5.06 -0.33
C VAL A 112 -1.90 -4.14 -0.87
N LYS A 113 -1.08 -3.56 0.03
CA LYS A 113 0.13 -2.82 -0.34
C LYS A 113 1.35 -3.49 0.28
N LEU A 114 2.49 -3.45 -0.41
CA LEU A 114 3.79 -3.89 0.08
C LEU A 114 4.89 -2.96 -0.40
N GLU A 115 5.98 -2.88 0.38
CA GLU A 115 7.10 -1.98 0.18
C GLU A 115 8.29 -2.71 -0.43
N GLY A 116 8.76 -2.24 -1.59
CA GLY A 116 9.93 -2.74 -2.30
C GLY A 116 9.79 -2.60 -3.80
N GLY A 117 10.92 -2.70 -4.48
CA GLY A 117 11.02 -2.51 -5.92
C GLY A 117 11.11 -3.83 -6.70
N SER A 118 12.09 -3.89 -7.59
CA SER A 118 12.32 -5.02 -8.50
C SER A 118 12.60 -6.36 -7.80
N ASP A 119 13.15 -6.32 -6.60
CA ASP A 119 13.38 -7.48 -5.72
C ASP A 119 12.07 -8.14 -5.27
N LEU A 120 10.98 -7.39 -5.14
CA LEU A 120 9.67 -7.90 -4.79
C LEU A 120 8.74 -8.18 -5.98
N ALA A 121 9.20 -7.97 -7.22
CA ALA A 121 8.41 -8.28 -8.40
C ALA A 121 7.90 -9.75 -8.43
N PRO A 122 8.67 -10.78 -8.01
CA PRO A 122 8.16 -12.16 -7.91
C PRO A 122 7.02 -12.32 -6.89
N HIS A 123 7.04 -11.54 -5.79
CA HIS A 123 6.00 -11.55 -4.75
C HIS A 123 4.72 -10.93 -5.30
N VAL A 124 4.84 -9.75 -5.91
CA VAL A 124 3.73 -9.07 -6.58
C VAL A 124 3.09 -9.94 -7.65
N LYS A 125 3.92 -10.57 -8.50
CA LYS A 125 3.43 -11.48 -9.55
C LYS A 125 2.63 -12.65 -8.96
N CYS A 126 3.11 -13.26 -7.90
CA CYS A 126 2.41 -14.35 -7.21
C CYS A 126 1.04 -13.91 -6.68
N LEU A 127 0.95 -12.71 -6.10
CA LEU A 127 -0.31 -12.15 -5.62
C LEU A 127 -1.27 -11.85 -6.77
N ALA A 128 -0.78 -11.17 -7.81
CA ALA A 128 -1.58 -10.79 -8.98
C ALA A 128 -2.12 -12.03 -9.72
N ASP A 129 -1.29 -13.05 -9.96
CA ASP A 129 -1.69 -14.32 -10.57
C ASP A 129 -2.73 -15.08 -9.73
N SER A 130 -2.73 -14.85 -8.41
CA SER A 130 -3.71 -15.41 -7.48
C SER A 130 -5.00 -14.56 -7.37
N GLY A 131 -5.12 -13.47 -8.14
CA GLY A 131 -6.28 -12.59 -8.16
C GLY A 131 -6.36 -11.62 -6.98
N ILE A 132 -5.24 -11.38 -6.27
CA ILE A 132 -5.14 -10.37 -5.22
C ILE A 132 -4.55 -9.10 -5.82
N PRO A 133 -5.32 -7.98 -5.89
CA PRO A 133 -4.82 -6.72 -6.40
C PRO A 133 -3.74 -6.14 -5.47
N VAL A 134 -2.66 -5.60 -6.07
CA VAL A 134 -1.51 -5.07 -5.35
C VAL A 134 -1.28 -3.61 -5.69
N LEU A 135 -1.13 -2.78 -4.66
CA LEU A 135 -0.55 -1.44 -4.73
C LEU A 135 0.94 -1.55 -4.38
N GLY A 136 1.83 -1.17 -5.30
CA GLY A 136 3.27 -1.14 -5.04
C GLY A 136 3.65 0.10 -4.22
N HIS A 137 4.83 0.05 -3.59
CA HIS A 137 5.38 1.19 -2.87
C HIS A 137 6.90 1.24 -3.04
N ILE A 138 7.40 2.30 -3.66
CA ILE A 138 8.83 2.56 -3.91
C ILE A 138 9.24 3.94 -3.38
N GLY A 139 10.54 4.17 -3.35
CA GLY A 139 11.13 5.41 -2.84
C GLY A 139 11.55 5.29 -1.39
N LEU A 140 11.00 6.12 -0.51
CA LEU A 140 11.17 5.94 0.93
C LEU A 140 10.34 4.75 1.40
N LEU A 141 11.00 3.79 2.05
CA LEU A 141 10.40 2.56 2.55
C LEU A 141 10.49 2.53 4.09
N PRO A 142 9.46 2.97 4.82
CA PRO A 142 9.49 3.04 6.29
C PRO A 142 9.75 1.69 6.97
N GLN A 143 9.30 0.59 6.39
CA GLN A 143 9.56 -0.76 6.91
C GLN A 143 11.04 -1.16 6.84
N HIS A 144 11.82 -0.53 5.98
CA HIS A 144 13.26 -0.77 5.81
C HIS A 144 14.12 0.29 6.51
N ALA A 145 13.50 1.32 7.11
CA ALA A 145 14.22 2.39 7.77
C ALA A 145 14.88 1.90 9.06
N VAL A 146 16.11 2.36 9.30
CA VAL A 146 16.79 2.14 10.60
C VAL A 146 16.09 2.99 11.65
N ALA A 147 15.76 2.37 12.78
CA ALA A 147 15.09 3.07 13.88
C ALA A 147 15.88 4.31 14.32
N GLY A 148 15.20 5.46 14.37
CA GLY A 148 15.81 6.76 14.72
C GLY A 148 16.58 7.45 13.59
N ALA A 149 16.69 6.86 12.41
CA ALA A 149 17.26 7.54 11.25
C ALA A 149 16.25 8.53 10.66
N ALA A 150 16.76 9.69 10.19
CA ALA A 150 15.94 10.65 9.46
C ALA A 150 15.49 10.04 8.11
N PHE A 151 14.25 10.23 7.76
CA PHE A 151 13.75 9.87 6.43
C PHE A 151 14.49 10.70 5.36
N ARG A 152 14.95 9.99 4.32
CA ARG A 152 15.69 10.60 3.23
C ARG A 152 14.86 10.61 1.95
N ILE A 153 14.77 11.76 1.32
CA ILE A 153 14.20 11.90 -0.02
C ILE A 153 15.13 11.25 -1.04
N THR A 154 14.57 10.44 -1.93
CA THR A 154 15.25 9.67 -2.98
C THR A 154 15.09 10.28 -4.37
N GLY A 155 15.86 9.80 -5.36
CA GLY A 155 15.82 10.28 -6.75
C GLY A 155 16.69 11.49 -7.04
N ARG A 156 17.64 11.82 -6.15
CA ARG A 156 18.49 13.01 -6.28
C ARG A 156 19.70 12.81 -7.21
N SER A 157 20.13 11.58 -7.43
CA SER A 157 21.18 11.26 -8.39
C SER A 157 20.60 10.51 -9.59
N ASP A 158 21.36 10.47 -10.69
CA ASP A 158 20.97 9.72 -11.89
C ASP A 158 20.81 8.23 -11.60
N GLU A 159 21.64 7.66 -10.71
CA GLU A 159 21.58 6.27 -10.29
C GLU A 159 20.31 5.99 -9.47
N GLU A 160 19.98 6.87 -8.52
CA GLU A 160 18.74 6.76 -7.74
C GLU A 160 17.51 6.87 -8.64
N SER A 161 17.53 7.80 -9.59
CA SER A 161 16.46 7.98 -10.57
C SER A 161 16.31 6.74 -11.47
N ALA A 162 17.42 6.22 -12.01
CA ALA A 162 17.38 5.01 -12.83
C ALA A 162 16.86 3.80 -12.07
N GLN A 163 17.23 3.64 -10.79
CA GLN A 163 16.74 2.56 -9.95
C GLN A 163 15.23 2.69 -9.70
N LEU A 164 14.72 3.88 -9.39
CA LEU A 164 13.29 4.12 -9.19
C LEU A 164 12.46 3.79 -10.44
N HIS A 165 12.95 4.14 -11.63
CA HIS A 165 12.30 3.76 -12.88
C HIS A 165 12.33 2.25 -13.11
N ALA A 166 13.47 1.59 -12.88
CA ALA A 166 13.57 0.13 -13.00
C ALA A 166 12.64 -0.60 -12.02
N ASP A 167 12.53 -0.10 -10.79
CA ASP A 167 11.62 -0.64 -9.78
C ASP A 167 10.15 -0.48 -10.20
N ALA A 168 9.78 0.71 -10.70
CA ALA A 168 8.42 0.97 -11.19
C ALA A 168 8.07 0.05 -12.37
N ASP A 169 8.97 -0.08 -13.35
CA ASP A 169 8.78 -0.94 -14.53
C ASP A 169 8.63 -2.42 -14.12
N ALA A 170 9.46 -2.89 -13.18
CA ALA A 170 9.40 -4.26 -12.69
C ALA A 170 8.06 -4.55 -11.98
N LEU A 171 7.59 -3.63 -11.14
CA LEU A 171 6.31 -3.76 -10.45
C LEU A 171 5.12 -3.72 -11.41
N VAL A 172 5.15 -2.82 -12.40
CA VAL A 172 4.12 -2.76 -13.45
C VAL A 172 4.08 -4.07 -14.25
N ALA A 173 5.24 -4.58 -14.65
CA ALA A 173 5.33 -5.88 -15.34
C ALA A 173 4.85 -7.06 -14.47
N ALA A 174 4.98 -6.96 -13.15
CA ALA A 174 4.49 -7.94 -12.19
C ALA A 174 2.97 -7.85 -11.94
N GLY A 175 2.30 -6.74 -12.34
CA GLY A 175 0.85 -6.63 -12.31
C GLY A 175 0.28 -5.76 -11.18
N VAL A 176 1.02 -4.79 -10.64
CA VAL A 176 0.45 -3.81 -9.72
C VAL A 176 -0.60 -2.94 -10.44
N PHE A 177 -1.67 -2.56 -9.73
CA PHE A 177 -2.67 -1.63 -10.28
C PHE A 177 -2.31 -0.16 -10.08
N GLY A 178 -1.33 0.13 -9.26
CA GLY A 178 -0.82 1.47 -8.96
C GLY A 178 0.45 1.39 -8.12
N ILE A 179 1.14 2.51 -7.99
CA ILE A 179 2.39 2.62 -7.22
C ILE A 179 2.34 3.89 -6.37
N VAL A 180 2.66 3.76 -5.09
CA VAL A 180 2.99 4.88 -4.20
C VAL A 180 4.48 5.19 -4.38
N MET A 181 4.81 6.45 -4.65
CA MET A 181 6.17 6.97 -4.70
C MET A 181 6.38 7.89 -3.49
N GLU A 182 6.83 7.35 -2.38
CA GLU A 182 7.02 8.11 -1.16
C GLU A 182 8.41 8.76 -1.12
N GLY A 183 8.49 10.02 -0.71
CA GLY A 183 9.75 10.72 -0.54
C GLY A 183 10.63 10.77 -1.80
N VAL A 184 10.03 10.77 -2.99
CA VAL A 184 10.71 10.90 -4.29
C VAL A 184 10.64 12.36 -4.75
N ILE A 185 11.71 12.87 -5.36
CA ILE A 185 11.69 14.23 -5.93
C ILE A 185 10.69 14.30 -7.11
N GLU A 186 9.97 15.42 -7.21
CA GLU A 186 8.92 15.62 -8.21
C GLU A 186 9.35 15.32 -9.66
N PRO A 187 10.53 15.77 -10.17
CA PRO A 187 10.92 15.49 -11.55
C PRO A 187 11.07 14.00 -11.89
N VAL A 188 11.26 13.13 -10.89
CA VAL A 188 11.40 11.67 -11.07
C VAL A 188 10.05 10.98 -10.88
N ALA A 189 9.16 11.56 -10.05
CA ALA A 189 7.86 10.99 -9.77
C ALA A 189 6.76 11.40 -10.78
N ALA A 190 7.01 12.40 -11.63
CA ALA A 190 6.08 12.92 -12.63
C ALA A 190 6.16 12.14 -13.94
#